data_1b75dd91540103826348e9839d57c27f
#
_entry.id   1b75dd91540103826348e9839d57c27f
#
_cell.length_a   1.000
_cell.length_b   1.000
_cell.length_c   1.000
_cell.angle_alpha   90.00
_cell.angle_beta   90.00
_cell.angle_gamma   90.00
#
_symmetry.space_group_name_H-M   'P 1'
#
loop_
_entity.id
_entity.type
_entity.pdbx_description
1 polymer ?
#
loop_
_entity_poly.entity_id
_entity_poly.type
_entity_poly.pdbx_seq_one_letter_code
_entity_poly.pdbx_strand_id
1 'polypeptide(L)'
;GKVKKMENKKKFSISLTTQILIATVGGIVFGSLVGEWAGNLKFIGDIFIRLIQMSVVLLVMSSVAAAVGGGDGKDVGKMGFHTFKWIIIFTVISAGLGVALSMLLQPGIGVEIASAADVANSSVETGSIQDTILGFVPTNIINSMAEGSMVPCIVFSLFFGVAMGAYAKESGNRNII
;
A
#
# COMPACT_ATOMS: atom_id res chain seq x y z
N GLY A 1 -21.33 52.24 -18.14
CA GLY A 1 -20.67 51.13 -17.48
C GLY A 1 -20.72 49.87 -18.35
N LYS A 2 -19.58 49.52 -18.98
CA LYS A 2 -19.47 48.29 -19.78
C LYS A 2 -19.32 47.08 -18.84
N VAL A 3 -20.36 46.27 -18.71
CA VAL A 3 -20.31 44.97 -18.04
C VAL A 3 -19.48 44.04 -18.91
N LYS A 4 -18.30 43.69 -18.45
CA LYS A 4 -17.38 42.75 -19.09
C LYS A 4 -17.92 41.34 -18.90
N LYS A 5 -18.54 40.80 -19.94
CA LYS A 5 -19.06 39.44 -20.02
C LYS A 5 -17.90 38.47 -19.83
N MET A 6 -17.75 37.87 -18.66
CA MET A 6 -16.78 36.82 -18.43
C MET A 6 -17.17 35.59 -19.25
N GLU A 7 -16.42 35.36 -20.30
CA GLU A 7 -16.52 34.20 -21.14
C GLU A 7 -16.10 32.95 -20.33
N ASN A 8 -17.09 32.17 -20.00
CA ASN A 8 -16.93 30.93 -19.22
C ASN A 8 -16.31 29.88 -20.16
N LYS A 9 -14.97 29.91 -20.31
CA LYS A 9 -14.25 28.81 -20.96
C LYS A 9 -14.53 27.52 -20.19
N LYS A 10 -15.37 26.65 -20.71
CA LYS A 10 -15.53 25.25 -20.25
C LYS A 10 -14.13 24.64 -20.22
N LYS A 11 -13.50 24.60 -19.05
CA LYS A 11 -12.34 23.77 -18.80
C LYS A 11 -12.78 22.33 -18.97
N PHE A 12 -12.28 21.68 -19.99
CA PHE A 12 -12.46 20.25 -20.21
C PHE A 12 -11.74 19.53 -19.06
N SER A 13 -12.47 19.28 -17.99
CA SER A 13 -11.93 18.56 -16.82
C SER A 13 -11.97 17.08 -17.11
N ILE A 14 -10.87 16.56 -17.63
CA ILE A 14 -10.68 15.13 -17.79
C ILE A 14 -10.59 14.54 -16.37
N SER A 15 -11.37 13.52 -16.07
CA SER A 15 -11.33 12.80 -14.80
C SER A 15 -9.90 12.31 -14.52
N LEU A 16 -9.47 12.30 -13.26
CA LEU A 16 -8.16 11.80 -12.83
C LEU A 16 -7.91 10.37 -13.36
N THR A 17 -8.92 9.52 -13.31
CA THR A 17 -8.86 8.16 -13.85
C THR A 17 -8.54 8.13 -15.34
N THR A 18 -9.18 8.99 -16.12
CA THR A 18 -8.94 9.09 -17.57
C THR A 18 -7.53 9.60 -17.86
N GLN A 19 -7.01 10.55 -17.07
CA GLN A 19 -5.62 11.03 -17.19
C GLN A 19 -4.62 9.90 -16.94
N ILE A 20 -4.84 9.09 -15.90
CA ILE A 20 -3.98 7.95 -15.58
C ILE A 20 -4.01 6.91 -16.71
N LEU A 21 -5.19 6.59 -17.24
CA LEU A 21 -5.31 5.64 -18.36
C LEU A 21 -4.57 6.13 -19.60
N ILE A 22 -4.74 7.40 -19.97
CA ILE A 22 -4.05 8.00 -21.13
C ILE A 22 -2.54 7.98 -20.90
N ALA A 23 -2.07 8.34 -19.70
CA ALA A 23 -0.65 8.33 -19.35
C ALA A 23 -0.06 6.92 -19.40
N THR A 24 -0.80 5.91 -18.92
CA THR A 24 -0.36 4.51 -18.95
C THR A 24 -0.23 3.99 -20.39
N VAL A 25 -1.27 4.19 -21.22
CA VAL A 25 -1.23 3.77 -22.62
C VAL A 25 -0.14 4.53 -23.38
N GLY A 26 -0.04 5.84 -23.16
CA GLY A 26 1.01 6.67 -23.75
C GLY A 26 2.43 6.22 -23.35
N GLY A 27 2.61 5.84 -22.09
CA GLY A 27 3.90 5.32 -21.58
C GLY A 27 4.28 3.99 -22.23
N ILE A 28 3.31 3.07 -22.42
CA ILE A 28 3.55 1.78 -23.09
C ILE A 28 3.95 2.02 -24.56
N VAL A 29 3.21 2.85 -25.27
CA VAL A 29 3.50 3.16 -26.68
C VAL A 29 4.86 3.86 -26.81
N PHE A 30 5.15 4.84 -25.94
CA PHE A 30 6.42 5.52 -25.94
C PHE A 30 7.59 4.56 -25.63
N GLY A 31 7.45 3.70 -24.63
CA GLY A 31 8.48 2.72 -24.26
C GLY A 31 8.76 1.73 -25.38
N SER A 32 7.73 1.27 -26.12
CA SER A 32 7.91 0.35 -27.25
C SER A 32 8.57 1.02 -28.48
N LEU A 33 8.37 2.31 -28.68
CA LEU A 33 8.97 3.06 -29.78
C LEU A 33 10.44 3.46 -29.51
N VAL A 34 10.75 3.82 -28.26
CA VAL A 34 12.05 4.35 -27.87
C VAL A 34 13.02 3.25 -27.43
N GLY A 35 12.51 2.06 -27.10
CA GLY A 35 13.31 0.89 -26.73
C GLY A 35 14.16 1.11 -25.48
N GLU A 36 15.42 0.64 -25.49
CA GLU A 36 16.30 0.63 -24.31
C GLU A 36 16.55 2.03 -23.71
N TRP A 37 16.49 3.10 -24.52
CA TRP A 37 16.66 4.47 -24.02
C TRP A 37 15.57 4.87 -23.01
N ALA A 38 14.38 4.28 -23.09
CA ALA A 38 13.30 4.50 -22.12
C ALA A 38 13.72 4.13 -20.70
N GLY A 39 14.68 3.20 -20.54
CA GLY A 39 15.27 2.84 -19.25
C GLY A 39 15.92 4.03 -18.53
N ASN A 40 16.44 4.99 -19.25
CA ASN A 40 17.02 6.22 -18.67
C ASN A 40 15.97 7.12 -18.00
N LEU A 41 14.69 6.96 -18.34
CA LEU A 41 13.59 7.70 -17.73
C LEU A 41 13.06 7.05 -16.44
N LYS A 42 13.51 5.83 -16.14
CA LYS A 42 13.10 5.08 -14.92
C LYS A 42 13.29 5.89 -13.65
N PHE A 43 14.38 6.69 -13.56
CA PHE A 43 14.65 7.50 -12.37
C PHE A 43 13.53 8.50 -12.04
N ILE A 44 12.81 9.00 -13.05
CA ILE A 44 11.66 9.91 -12.84
C ILE A 44 10.52 9.15 -12.15
N GLY A 45 10.24 7.92 -12.59
CA GLY A 45 9.28 7.05 -11.94
C GLY A 45 9.70 6.68 -10.50
N ASP A 46 10.97 6.38 -10.31
CA ASP A 46 11.52 6.05 -8.99
C ASP A 46 11.41 7.25 -8.01
N ILE A 47 11.67 8.47 -8.47
CA ILE A 47 11.46 9.69 -7.66
C ILE A 47 9.99 9.83 -7.28
N PHE A 48 9.07 9.64 -8.22
CA PHE A 48 7.64 9.73 -7.97
C PHE A 48 7.17 8.72 -6.93
N ILE A 49 7.60 7.47 -7.07
CA ILE A 49 7.29 6.40 -6.10
C ILE A 49 7.86 6.73 -4.71
N ARG A 50 9.08 7.22 -4.62
CA ARG A 50 9.71 7.62 -3.34
C ARG A 50 8.94 8.75 -2.65
N LEU A 51 8.48 9.75 -3.41
CA LEU A 51 7.67 10.86 -2.88
C LEU A 51 6.33 10.35 -2.32
N ILE A 52 5.68 9.41 -3.03
CA ILE A 52 4.45 8.78 -2.53
C ILE A 52 4.74 7.98 -1.26
N GLN A 53 5.75 7.14 -1.25
CA GLN A 53 6.12 6.32 -0.08
C GLN A 53 6.39 7.18 1.15
N MET A 54 7.11 8.29 1.00
CA MET A 54 7.38 9.23 2.09
C MET A 54 6.10 9.77 2.74
N SER A 55 5.09 10.08 1.93
CA SER A 55 3.83 10.63 2.41
C SER A 55 2.89 9.55 2.97
N VAL A 56 2.84 8.38 2.33
CA VAL A 56 1.90 7.30 2.66
C VAL A 56 2.17 6.73 4.05
N VAL A 57 3.44 6.51 4.43
CA VAL A 57 3.78 5.95 5.74
C VAL A 57 3.23 6.83 6.87
N LEU A 58 3.47 8.15 6.81
CA LEU A 58 3.00 9.10 7.80
C LEU A 58 1.48 9.21 7.82
N LEU A 59 0.84 9.23 6.64
CA LEU A 59 -0.62 9.27 6.50
C LEU A 59 -1.29 8.04 7.11
N VAL A 60 -0.77 6.84 6.81
CA VAL A 60 -1.32 5.59 7.34
C VAL A 60 -1.14 5.53 8.85
N MET A 61 0.04 5.85 9.36
CA MET A 61 0.31 5.84 10.80
C MET A 61 -0.61 6.79 11.57
N SER A 62 -0.73 8.03 11.11
CA SER A 62 -1.59 9.03 11.76
C SER A 62 -3.07 8.65 11.68
N SER A 63 -3.52 8.14 10.54
CA SER A 63 -4.92 7.73 10.34
C SER A 63 -5.29 6.54 11.23
N VAL A 64 -4.41 5.53 11.34
CA VAL A 64 -4.64 4.37 12.20
C VAL A 64 -4.62 4.78 13.67
N ALA A 65 -3.62 5.57 14.10
CA ALA A 65 -3.53 6.04 15.47
C ALA A 65 -4.76 6.87 15.87
N ALA A 66 -5.21 7.79 15.02
CA ALA A 66 -6.39 8.61 15.25
C ALA A 66 -7.69 7.77 15.29
N ALA A 67 -7.84 6.80 14.38
CA ALA A 67 -9.01 5.94 14.35
C ALA A 67 -9.15 5.08 15.62
N VAL A 68 -8.02 4.55 16.11
CA VAL A 68 -7.99 3.71 17.31
C VAL A 68 -8.10 4.55 18.58
N GLY A 69 -7.38 5.67 18.65
CA GLY A 69 -7.36 6.56 19.81
C GLY A 69 -8.67 7.34 20.01
N GLY A 70 -9.33 7.73 18.92
CA GLY A 70 -10.60 8.48 18.95
C GLY A 70 -11.84 7.62 19.19
N GLY A 71 -11.75 6.29 19.04
CA GLY A 71 -12.86 5.36 19.20
C GLY A 71 -13.08 4.88 20.64
N ASP A 72 -14.31 4.41 20.94
CA ASP A 72 -14.53 3.64 22.15
C ASP A 72 -13.89 2.27 21.99
N GLY A 73 -12.95 1.92 22.90
CA GLY A 73 -12.11 0.72 22.80
C GLY A 73 -12.88 -0.59 22.60
N LYS A 74 -14.13 -0.69 23.07
CA LYS A 74 -15.01 -1.83 22.85
C LYS A 74 -15.48 -1.91 21.39
N ASP A 75 -15.82 -0.80 20.79
CA ASP A 75 -16.30 -0.74 19.40
C ASP A 75 -15.16 -0.94 18.42
N VAL A 76 -13.98 -0.37 18.69
CA VAL A 76 -12.76 -0.57 17.91
C VAL A 76 -12.36 -2.04 17.88
N GLY A 77 -12.38 -2.72 19.05
CA GLY A 77 -12.07 -4.15 19.14
C GLY A 77 -13.06 -5.01 18.34
N LYS A 78 -14.34 -4.70 18.42
CA LYS A 78 -15.40 -5.44 17.71
C LYS A 78 -15.31 -5.24 16.19
N MET A 79 -15.06 -4.01 15.74
CA MET A 79 -14.83 -3.70 14.33
C MET A 79 -13.56 -4.37 13.82
N GLY A 80 -12.47 -4.31 14.59
CA GLY A 80 -11.20 -4.94 14.25
C GLY A 80 -11.35 -6.45 14.07
N PHE A 81 -12.01 -7.13 14.99
CA PHE A 81 -12.28 -8.57 14.89
C PHE A 81 -13.12 -8.92 13.65
N HIS A 82 -14.15 -8.13 13.36
CA HIS A 82 -15.02 -8.35 12.19
C HIS A 82 -14.24 -8.17 10.89
N THR A 83 -13.43 -7.11 10.82
CA THR A 83 -12.57 -6.84 9.67
C THR A 83 -11.55 -7.96 9.47
N PHE A 84 -10.87 -8.39 10.53
CA PHE A 84 -9.89 -9.47 10.48
C PHE A 84 -10.49 -10.79 9.98
N LYS A 85 -11.68 -11.15 10.47
CA LYS A 85 -12.43 -12.32 10.00
C LYS A 85 -12.67 -12.27 8.48
N TRP A 86 -13.12 -11.13 7.97
CA TRP A 86 -13.39 -10.97 6.54
C TRP A 86 -12.12 -10.98 5.71
N ILE A 87 -11.03 -10.39 6.20
CA ILE A 87 -9.72 -10.44 5.54
C ILE A 87 -9.28 -11.89 5.35
N ILE A 88 -9.35 -12.73 6.39
CA ILE A 88 -8.98 -14.14 6.29
C ILE A 88 -9.85 -14.86 5.26
N ILE A 89 -11.16 -14.67 5.30
CA ILE A 89 -12.08 -15.32 4.37
C ILE A 89 -11.72 -14.93 2.91
N PHE A 90 -11.56 -13.65 2.63
CA PHE A 90 -11.20 -13.19 1.29
C PHE A 90 -9.81 -13.64 0.85
N THR A 91 -8.85 -13.69 1.76
CA THR A 91 -7.50 -14.19 1.46
C THR A 91 -7.52 -15.66 1.06
N VAL A 92 -8.25 -16.51 1.78
CA VAL A 92 -8.39 -17.94 1.45
C VAL A 92 -9.09 -18.11 0.10
N ILE A 93 -10.18 -17.38 -0.14
CA ILE A 93 -10.89 -17.43 -1.43
C ILE A 93 -9.98 -16.96 -2.57
N SER A 94 -9.28 -15.86 -2.40
CA SER A 94 -8.37 -15.30 -3.40
C SER A 94 -7.21 -16.24 -3.71
N ALA A 95 -6.61 -16.83 -2.69
CA ALA A 95 -5.55 -17.82 -2.86
C ALA A 95 -6.06 -19.05 -3.62
N GLY A 96 -7.24 -19.57 -3.25
CA GLY A 96 -7.88 -20.68 -3.96
C GLY A 96 -8.16 -20.37 -5.43
N LEU A 97 -8.69 -19.20 -5.71
CA LEU A 97 -8.92 -18.73 -7.09
C LEU A 97 -7.61 -18.58 -7.86
N GLY A 98 -6.56 -18.03 -7.23
CA GLY A 98 -5.24 -17.89 -7.84
C GLY A 98 -4.64 -19.24 -8.24
N VAL A 99 -4.71 -20.23 -7.36
CA VAL A 99 -4.24 -21.61 -7.65
C VAL A 99 -5.09 -22.25 -8.75
N ALA A 100 -6.40 -22.13 -8.68
CA ALA A 100 -7.30 -22.69 -9.69
C ALA A 100 -7.04 -22.08 -11.09
N LEU A 101 -6.90 -20.77 -11.18
CA LEU A 101 -6.57 -20.07 -12.41
C LEU A 101 -5.17 -20.44 -12.94
N SER A 102 -4.20 -20.57 -12.05
CA SER A 102 -2.83 -21.00 -12.43
C SER A 102 -2.83 -22.41 -13.01
N MET A 103 -3.61 -23.34 -12.43
CA MET A 103 -3.76 -24.69 -12.95
C MET A 103 -4.50 -24.74 -14.29
N LEU A 104 -5.48 -23.85 -14.49
CA LEU A 104 -6.29 -23.80 -15.71
C LEU A 104 -5.54 -23.15 -16.87
N LEU A 105 -4.88 -22.03 -16.62
CA LEU A 105 -4.21 -21.22 -17.65
C LEU A 105 -2.78 -21.67 -17.91
N GLN A 106 -2.16 -22.37 -16.94
CA GLN A 106 -0.79 -22.88 -16.99
C GLN A 106 0.21 -21.86 -17.61
N PRO A 107 0.32 -20.65 -17.06
CA PRO A 107 1.03 -19.54 -17.70
C PRO A 107 2.54 -19.76 -17.91
N GLY A 108 3.09 -20.88 -17.40
CA GLY A 108 4.51 -21.25 -17.53
C GLY A 108 4.80 -22.33 -18.56
N ILE A 109 3.80 -22.87 -19.27
CA ILE A 109 4.03 -23.90 -20.28
C ILE A 109 4.77 -23.29 -21.48
N GLY A 110 5.94 -23.87 -21.81
CA GLY A 110 6.77 -23.45 -22.94
C GLY A 110 7.80 -22.37 -22.61
N VAL A 111 7.91 -21.93 -21.36
CA VAL A 111 9.04 -21.11 -20.92
C VAL A 111 10.19 -22.05 -20.52
N GLU A 112 11.26 -22.08 -21.32
CA GLU A 112 12.52 -22.71 -20.89
C GLU A 112 13.10 -21.88 -19.74
N ILE A 113 12.93 -22.39 -18.51
CA ILE A 113 13.62 -21.83 -17.35
C ILE A 113 15.07 -22.24 -17.51
N ALA A 114 15.93 -21.28 -17.81
CA ALA A 114 17.37 -21.48 -17.86
C ALA A 114 17.83 -22.17 -16.57
N SER A 115 18.16 -23.43 -16.71
CA SER A 115 18.66 -24.41 -15.75
C SER A 115 17.97 -24.43 -14.35
N ALA A 116 17.43 -25.61 -14.02
CA ALA A 116 16.92 -25.94 -12.68
C ALA A 116 17.95 -25.66 -11.55
N ALA A 117 19.23 -25.48 -11.86
CA ALA A 117 20.29 -25.11 -10.94
C ALA A 117 20.14 -23.65 -10.43
N ASP A 118 19.68 -22.71 -11.25
CA ASP A 118 19.49 -21.31 -10.83
C ASP A 118 18.23 -21.15 -9.95
N VAL A 119 17.23 -21.99 -10.17
CA VAL A 119 16.02 -22.03 -9.32
C VAL A 119 16.31 -22.73 -7.97
N ALA A 120 17.15 -23.74 -7.96
CA ALA A 120 17.55 -24.44 -6.74
C ALA A 120 18.48 -23.59 -5.85
N ASN A 121 19.26 -22.67 -6.43
CA ASN A 121 20.07 -21.70 -5.70
C ASN A 121 19.29 -20.45 -5.26
N SER A 122 18.14 -20.20 -5.85
CA SER A 122 17.13 -19.26 -5.33
C SER A 122 16.34 -19.99 -4.26
N SER A 123 17.00 -20.39 -3.16
CA SER A 123 16.27 -20.76 -1.95
C SER A 123 15.44 -19.56 -1.57
N VAL A 124 14.15 -19.61 -1.90
CA VAL A 124 13.18 -18.78 -1.22
C VAL A 124 13.37 -19.16 0.25
N GLU A 125 14.11 -18.35 0.99
CA GLU A 125 14.15 -18.46 2.44
C GLU A 125 12.69 -18.38 2.86
N THR A 126 12.07 -19.54 3.03
CA THR A 126 10.79 -19.65 3.71
C THR A 126 11.10 -19.24 5.14
N GLY A 127 11.05 -17.93 5.38
CA GLY A 127 11.22 -17.37 6.71
C GLY A 127 10.33 -18.17 7.65
N SER A 128 10.87 -18.61 8.76
CA SER A 128 10.11 -19.30 9.78
C SER A 128 8.85 -18.47 10.10
N ILE A 129 7.72 -19.12 10.38
CA ILE A 129 6.50 -18.45 10.86
C ILE A 129 6.85 -17.52 12.04
N GLN A 130 7.83 -17.94 12.87
CA GLN A 130 8.35 -17.15 13.98
C GLN A 130 9.00 -15.86 13.51
N ASP A 131 9.85 -15.91 12.48
CA ASP A 131 10.51 -14.72 11.93
C ASP A 131 9.52 -13.77 11.28
N THR A 132 8.48 -14.31 10.66
CA THR A 132 7.38 -13.52 10.09
C THR A 132 6.62 -12.77 11.20
N ILE A 133 6.27 -13.45 12.29
CA ILE A 133 5.58 -12.83 13.43
C ILE A 133 6.48 -11.79 14.12
N LEU A 134 7.76 -12.10 14.32
CA LEU A 134 8.73 -11.16 14.88
C LEU A 134 8.89 -9.92 13.99
N GLY A 135 8.84 -10.10 12.67
CA GLY A 135 8.90 -9.00 11.71
C GLY A 135 7.71 -8.02 11.79
N PHE A 136 6.60 -8.42 12.42
CA PHE A 136 5.46 -7.49 12.64
C PHE A 136 5.70 -6.51 13.80
N VAL A 137 6.60 -6.85 14.71
CA VAL A 137 6.93 -5.98 15.84
C VAL A 137 8.26 -5.28 15.58
N PRO A 138 8.25 -3.97 15.31
CA PRO A 138 9.48 -3.27 14.96
C PRO A 138 10.38 -3.11 16.19
N THR A 139 11.66 -3.42 16.05
CA THR A 139 12.69 -3.09 17.05
C THR A 139 12.98 -1.60 17.09
N ASN A 140 12.81 -0.93 15.94
CA ASN A 140 12.96 0.51 15.79
C ASN A 140 11.95 1.02 14.74
N ILE A 141 10.99 1.80 15.22
CA ILE A 141 9.94 2.35 14.34
C ILE A 141 10.48 3.29 13.27
N ILE A 142 11.51 4.08 13.61
CA ILE A 142 12.11 5.03 12.65
C ILE A 142 12.76 4.29 11.49
N ASN A 143 13.40 3.17 11.75
CA ASN A 143 13.97 2.32 10.70
C ASN A 143 12.87 1.75 9.81
N SER A 144 11.81 1.21 10.39
CA SER A 144 10.67 0.68 9.65
C SER A 144 9.99 1.75 8.77
N MET A 145 9.90 3.00 9.27
CA MET A 145 9.40 4.13 8.47
C MET A 145 10.33 4.46 7.30
N ALA A 146 11.65 4.45 7.54
CA ALA A 146 12.65 4.74 6.51
C ALA A 146 12.69 3.67 5.40
N GLU A 147 12.48 2.41 5.77
CA GLU A 147 12.39 1.27 4.84
C GLU A 147 11.04 1.18 4.13
N GLY A 148 10.02 1.93 4.58
CA GLY A 148 8.65 1.84 4.05
C GLY A 148 7.93 0.55 4.45
N SER A 149 8.37 -0.12 5.51
CA SER A 149 7.79 -1.36 6.03
C SER A 149 6.45 -1.07 6.71
N MET A 150 5.35 -1.21 5.95
CA MET A 150 4.01 -0.78 6.39
C MET A 150 3.46 -1.57 7.57
N VAL A 151 3.67 -2.90 7.62
CA VAL A 151 3.08 -3.75 8.68
C VAL A 151 3.59 -3.37 10.06
N PRO A 152 4.91 -3.27 10.32
CA PRO A 152 5.43 -2.77 11.58
C PRO A 152 4.92 -1.37 11.94
N CYS A 153 4.81 -0.47 10.95
CA CYS A 153 4.29 0.88 11.17
C CYS A 153 2.81 0.86 11.61
N ILE A 154 1.98 0.00 11.03
CA ILE A 154 0.58 -0.16 11.43
C ILE A 154 0.50 -0.75 12.84
N VAL A 155 1.27 -1.78 13.16
CA VAL A 155 1.29 -2.39 14.50
C VAL A 155 1.69 -1.37 15.55
N PHE A 156 2.75 -0.59 15.31
CA PHE A 156 3.12 0.51 16.20
C PHE A 156 2.00 1.53 16.37
N SER A 157 1.35 1.93 15.27
CA SER A 157 0.27 2.93 15.29
C SER A 157 -0.95 2.46 16.06
N LEU A 158 -1.25 1.15 16.06
CA LEU A 158 -2.29 0.56 16.88
C LEU A 158 -1.98 0.72 18.37
N PHE A 159 -0.78 0.34 18.80
CA PHE A 159 -0.36 0.48 20.20
C PHE A 159 -0.32 1.95 20.63
N PHE A 160 0.23 2.81 19.79
CA PHE A 160 0.31 4.24 20.07
C PHE A 160 -1.10 4.87 20.15
N GLY A 161 -2.01 4.51 19.24
CA GLY A 161 -3.39 4.99 19.26
C GLY A 161 -4.15 4.55 20.52
N VAL A 162 -3.99 3.29 20.95
CA VAL A 162 -4.58 2.79 22.20
C VAL A 162 -4.05 3.58 23.41
N ALA A 163 -2.73 3.79 23.48
CA ALA A 163 -2.10 4.53 24.56
C ALA A 163 -2.59 5.99 24.63
N MET A 164 -2.67 6.66 23.46
CA MET A 164 -3.18 8.02 23.35
C MET A 164 -4.65 8.12 23.76
N GLY A 165 -5.48 7.16 23.33
CA GLY A 165 -6.90 7.09 23.68
C GLY A 165 -7.12 6.86 25.18
N ALA A 166 -6.30 6.02 25.82
CA ALA A 166 -6.32 5.80 27.27
C ALA A 166 -5.95 7.09 28.03
N TYR A 167 -4.88 7.75 27.62
CA TYR A 167 -4.42 9.00 28.21
C TYR A 167 -5.45 10.13 28.05
N ALA A 168 -6.06 10.26 26.88
CA ALA A 168 -7.11 11.27 26.64
C ALA A 168 -8.35 11.08 27.52
N LYS A 169 -8.70 9.82 27.81
CA LYS A 169 -9.81 9.51 28.74
C LYS A 169 -9.47 9.88 30.19
N GLU A 170 -8.25 9.61 30.61
CA GLU A 170 -7.78 9.89 31.98
C GLU A 170 -7.61 11.40 32.23
N SER A 171 -7.07 12.13 31.26
CA SER A 171 -6.86 13.57 31.36
C SER A 171 -8.13 14.41 31.15
N GLY A 172 -9.25 13.81 30.75
CA GLY A 172 -10.51 14.50 30.47
C GLY A 172 -10.46 15.43 29.24
N ASN A 173 -9.35 15.45 28.52
CA ASN A 173 -9.10 16.33 27.39
C ASN A 173 -9.18 15.57 26.05
N ARG A 174 -10.34 15.55 25.45
CA ARG A 174 -10.58 14.90 24.14
C ARG A 174 -9.92 15.59 22.95
N ASN A 175 -9.36 16.77 23.14
CA ASN A 175 -8.74 17.54 22.04
C ASN A 175 -7.28 17.13 21.74
N ILE A 176 -6.79 16.06 22.36
CA ILE A 176 -5.40 15.57 22.19
C ILE A 176 -5.31 14.56 21.01
N ILE A 177 -6.43 14.11 20.49
CA ILE A 177 -6.55 13.18 19.36
C ILE A 177 -7.21 13.89 18.20
#